data_0a716459d065593500deeffa27748ce5
#
_entry.id   0a716459d065593500deeffa27748ce5
#
_cell.length_a   1.000
_cell.length_b   1.000
_cell.length_c   1.000
_cell.angle_alpha   90.00
_cell.angle_beta   90.00
_cell.angle_gamma   90.00
#
_symmetry.space_group_name_H-M   'P 1'
#
loop_
_entity.id
_entity.type
_entity.pdbx_description
1 polymer ?
#
loop_
_entity_poly.entity_id
_entity_poly.type
_entity_poly.pdbx_seq_one_letter_code
_entity_poly.pdbx_strand_id
1 'polypeptide(L)'
;IDRFYMHYRRSIVLAARSSNWTLLQNTTKSFYDAQEQLISYLTNTALIKIFSINALLSHGYQTMFIASELLLDMLYRTKPFYDNNNEKLSNTNTNKLNQWFTNIECSWSGTTFNFEQPQDRTILIDLRFIKKFILRSLHSLYVAAKWEKLGSIAIKFNALSE
;
A
#
# COMPACT_ATOMS: atom_id res chain seq x y z
N ILE A 1 5.79 20.43 6.60
CA ILE A 1 5.90 19.26 5.72
C ILE A 1 6.33 18.04 6.54
N ASP A 2 7.42 18.09 7.32
CA ASP A 2 7.93 16.95 8.09
C ASP A 2 6.91 16.40 9.09
N ARG A 3 6.18 17.28 9.80
CA ARG A 3 5.11 16.88 10.73
C ARG A 3 3.98 16.13 9.99
N PHE A 4 3.61 16.56 8.79
CA PHE A 4 2.62 15.89 7.96
C PHE A 4 3.03 14.45 7.68
N TYR A 5 4.22 14.21 7.13
CA TYR A 5 4.74 12.88 6.86
C TYR A 5 4.90 12.04 8.12
N MET A 6 5.35 12.64 9.21
CA MET A 6 5.51 11.94 10.49
C MET A 6 4.17 11.44 11.04
N HIS A 7 3.11 12.25 11.00
CA HIS A 7 1.80 11.85 11.50
C HIS A 7 1.20 10.72 10.67
N TYR A 8 1.23 10.83 9.34
CA TYR A 8 0.74 9.75 8.49
C TYR A 8 1.53 8.46 8.66
N ARG A 9 2.86 8.54 8.75
CA ARG A 9 3.69 7.35 9.00
C ARG A 9 3.32 6.66 10.31
N ARG A 10 3.12 7.40 11.38
CA ARG A 10 2.67 6.85 12.67
C ARG A 10 1.30 6.19 12.57
N SER A 11 0.34 6.84 11.93
CA SER A 11 -1.01 6.31 11.75
C SER A 11 -1.01 5.02 10.92
N ILE A 12 -0.25 4.97 9.83
CA ILE A 12 -0.10 3.78 8.97
C ILE A 12 0.51 2.62 9.76
N VAL A 13 1.59 2.87 10.51
CA VAL A 13 2.23 1.83 11.35
C VAL A 13 1.29 1.34 12.46
N LEU A 14 0.52 2.22 13.09
CA LEU A 14 -0.45 1.83 14.11
C LEU A 14 -1.58 0.99 13.51
N ALA A 15 -2.11 1.36 12.35
CA ALA A 15 -3.12 0.58 11.64
C ALA A 15 -2.61 -0.83 11.29
N ALA A 16 -1.37 -0.96 10.82
CA ALA A 16 -0.76 -2.24 10.53
C ALA A 16 -0.56 -3.09 11.81
N ARG A 17 -0.07 -2.48 12.89
CA ARG A 17 0.13 -3.16 14.18
C ARG A 17 -1.17 -3.65 14.81
N SER A 18 -2.28 -2.94 14.60
CA SER A 18 -3.59 -3.37 15.06
C SER A 18 -4.21 -4.47 14.19
N SER A 19 -3.51 -4.93 13.15
CA SER A 19 -4.01 -5.88 12.16
C SER A 19 -5.35 -5.46 11.53
N ASN A 20 -5.60 -4.16 11.49
CA ASN A 20 -6.81 -3.61 10.88
C ASN A 20 -6.51 -3.20 9.43
N TRP A 21 -6.70 -4.13 8.52
CA TRP A 21 -6.35 -3.96 7.11
C TRP A 21 -7.18 -2.89 6.40
N THR A 22 -8.45 -2.77 6.74
CA THR A 22 -9.31 -1.69 6.21
C THR A 22 -8.81 -0.32 6.66
N LEU A 23 -8.41 -0.20 7.93
CA LEU A 23 -7.85 1.04 8.45
C LEU A 23 -6.50 1.36 7.79
N LEU A 24 -5.65 0.35 7.57
CA LEU A 24 -4.36 0.51 6.86
C LEU A 24 -4.57 1.06 5.44
N GLN A 25 -5.49 0.47 4.67
CA GLN A 25 -5.82 0.93 3.33
C GLN A 25 -6.39 2.36 3.34
N ASN A 26 -7.36 2.65 4.21
CA ASN A 26 -8.00 3.95 4.29
C ASN A 26 -7.00 5.04 4.71
N THR A 27 -6.14 4.75 5.67
CA THR A 27 -5.10 5.70 6.11
C THR A 27 -4.07 5.95 5.01
N THR A 28 -3.67 4.90 4.29
CA THR A 28 -2.75 5.02 3.16
C THR A 28 -3.38 5.78 2.01
N LYS A 29 -4.68 5.56 1.74
CA LYS A 29 -5.43 6.30 0.72
C LYS A 29 -5.56 7.78 1.09
N SER A 30 -5.92 8.08 2.34
CA SER A 30 -5.97 9.46 2.84
C SER A 30 -4.60 10.16 2.72
N PHE A 31 -3.52 9.46 3.03
CA PHE A 31 -2.17 9.98 2.85
C PHE A 31 -1.87 10.28 1.37
N TYR A 32 -2.19 9.34 0.47
CA TYR A 32 -1.99 9.50 -0.95
C TYR A 32 -2.76 10.70 -1.50
N ASP A 33 -4.04 10.81 -1.18
CA ASP A 33 -4.92 11.89 -1.65
C ASP A 33 -4.44 13.25 -1.12
N ALA A 34 -4.05 13.33 0.15
CA ALA A 34 -3.50 14.55 0.75
C ALA A 34 -2.17 14.96 0.11
N GLN A 35 -1.31 14.00 -0.24
CA GLN A 35 -0.05 14.29 -0.94
C GLN A 35 -0.31 14.78 -2.37
N GLU A 36 -1.22 14.18 -3.11
CA GLU A 36 -1.58 14.62 -4.47
C GLU A 36 -2.23 16.02 -4.44
N GLN A 37 -3.08 16.31 -3.45
CA GLN A 37 -3.62 17.66 -3.25
C GLN A 37 -2.53 18.68 -2.96
N LEU A 38 -1.56 18.35 -2.11
CA LEU A 38 -0.43 19.22 -1.81
C LEU A 38 0.41 19.49 -3.06
N ILE A 39 0.69 18.47 -3.87
CA ILE A 39 1.40 18.60 -5.15
C ILE A 39 0.61 19.51 -6.08
N SER A 40 -0.68 19.26 -6.24
CA SER A 40 -1.57 20.07 -7.09
C SER A 40 -1.62 21.53 -6.63
N TYR A 41 -1.73 21.78 -5.35
CA TYR A 41 -1.71 23.13 -4.77
C TYR A 41 -0.38 23.84 -5.07
N LEU A 42 0.74 23.18 -4.87
CA LEU A 42 2.07 23.75 -5.13
C LEU A 42 2.30 24.01 -6.62
N THR A 43 1.79 23.16 -7.51
CA THR A 43 1.90 23.37 -8.97
C THR A 43 1.06 24.56 -9.45
N ASN A 44 -0.09 24.79 -8.83
CA ASN A 44 -1.02 25.87 -9.23
C ASN A 44 -0.68 27.22 -8.58
N THR A 45 0.21 27.24 -7.61
CA THR A 45 0.62 28.49 -6.92
C THR A 45 2.04 28.87 -7.31
N ALA A 46 2.35 30.18 -7.23
CA ALA A 46 3.72 30.68 -7.47
C ALA A 46 4.78 30.08 -6.51
N LEU A 47 4.35 29.29 -5.53
CA LEU A 47 5.22 28.59 -4.57
C LEU A 47 6.05 27.48 -5.22
N ILE A 48 5.74 27.06 -6.44
CA ILE A 48 6.56 26.11 -7.22
C ILE A 48 7.99 26.62 -7.41
N LYS A 49 8.20 27.93 -7.39
CA LYS A 49 9.55 28.54 -7.45
C LYS A 49 10.37 28.28 -6.17
N ILE A 50 9.70 28.02 -5.04
CA ILE A 50 10.30 27.83 -3.73
C ILE A 50 10.47 26.36 -3.40
N PHE A 51 9.48 25.54 -3.78
CA PHE A 51 9.47 24.10 -3.52
C PHE A 51 9.43 23.30 -4.80
N SER A 52 10.51 22.59 -5.10
CA SER A 52 10.53 21.60 -6.18
C SER A 52 9.61 20.42 -5.81
N ILE A 53 8.81 19.94 -6.76
CA ILE A 53 8.02 18.70 -6.61
C ILE A 53 8.95 17.53 -6.23
N ASN A 54 10.15 17.49 -6.80
CA ASN A 54 11.15 16.48 -6.48
C ASN A 54 11.60 16.55 -5.02
N ALA A 55 11.73 17.75 -4.44
CA ALA A 55 12.03 17.90 -3.02
C ALA A 55 10.88 17.34 -2.15
N LEU A 56 9.62 17.60 -2.51
CA LEU A 56 8.46 17.06 -1.80
C LEU A 56 8.41 15.52 -1.86
N LEU A 57 8.63 14.94 -3.04
CA LEU A 57 8.70 13.49 -3.23
C LEU A 57 9.88 12.89 -2.47
N SER A 58 11.03 13.58 -2.48
CA SER A 58 12.21 13.18 -1.71
C SER A 58 11.98 13.23 -0.20
N HIS A 59 11.17 14.14 0.34
CA HIS A 59 10.79 14.14 1.75
C HIS A 59 9.79 13.03 2.09
N GLY A 60 8.87 12.73 1.16
CA GLY A 60 7.79 11.75 1.34
C GLY A 60 8.22 10.29 1.21
N TYR A 61 9.39 10.01 0.61
CA TYR A 61 9.78 8.64 0.24
C TYR A 61 9.74 7.65 1.40
N GLN A 62 10.11 8.07 2.60
CA GLN A 62 10.16 7.18 3.75
C GLN A 62 8.76 6.71 4.17
N THR A 63 7.79 7.60 4.16
CA THR A 63 6.39 7.26 4.46
C THR A 63 5.80 6.37 3.36
N MET A 64 6.08 6.71 2.08
CA MET A 64 5.70 5.89 0.93
C MET A 64 6.29 4.48 1.01
N PHE A 65 7.57 4.36 1.32
CA PHE A 65 8.26 3.09 1.46
C PHE A 65 7.61 2.21 2.55
N ILE A 66 7.44 2.75 3.76
CA ILE A 66 6.84 2.01 4.88
C ILE A 66 5.41 1.59 4.55
N ALA A 67 4.61 2.47 3.97
CA ALA A 67 3.24 2.14 3.58
C ALA A 67 3.21 1.04 2.51
N SER A 68 4.11 1.09 1.53
CA SER A 68 4.23 0.05 0.50
C SER A 68 4.62 -1.30 1.08
N GLU A 69 5.61 -1.35 1.97
CA GLU A 69 6.01 -2.57 2.66
C GLU A 69 4.83 -3.19 3.41
N LEU A 70 4.09 -2.39 4.18
CA LEU A 70 2.95 -2.86 4.97
C LEU A 70 1.76 -3.30 4.12
N LEU A 71 1.50 -2.63 2.98
CA LEU A 71 0.46 -3.05 2.03
C LEU A 71 0.83 -4.36 1.34
N LEU A 72 2.09 -4.52 0.91
CA LEU A 72 2.56 -5.77 0.29
C LEU A 72 2.57 -6.93 1.31
N ASP A 73 2.96 -6.67 2.56
CA ASP A 73 2.87 -7.65 3.64
C ASP A 73 1.41 -8.06 3.92
N MET A 74 0.47 -7.11 3.89
CA MET A 74 -0.95 -7.40 3.98
C MET A 74 -1.39 -8.32 2.83
N LEU A 75 -1.09 -7.99 1.58
CA LEU A 75 -1.43 -8.81 0.42
C LEU A 75 -0.84 -10.21 0.53
N TYR A 76 0.40 -10.30 0.95
CA TYR A 76 1.07 -11.57 1.16
C TYR A 76 0.33 -12.45 2.17
N ARG A 77 -0.11 -11.87 3.28
CA ARG A 77 -0.86 -12.58 4.33
C ARG A 77 -2.29 -12.94 3.91
N THR A 78 -2.89 -12.20 2.98
CA THR A 78 -4.24 -12.49 2.48
C THR A 78 -4.25 -13.47 1.31
N LYS A 79 -3.11 -13.78 0.71
CA LYS A 79 -2.96 -14.67 -0.44
C LYS A 79 -3.64 -16.04 -0.29
N PRO A 80 -3.50 -16.77 0.82
CA PRO A 80 -4.16 -18.07 1.02
C PRO A 80 -5.69 -18.01 0.95
N PHE A 81 -6.29 -16.82 1.14
CA PHE A 81 -7.74 -16.63 1.00
C PHE A 81 -8.20 -16.64 -0.43
N TYR A 82 -7.42 -16.04 -1.32
CA TYR A 82 -7.73 -16.01 -2.74
C TYR A 82 -7.73 -17.41 -3.35
N ASP A 83 -6.77 -18.24 -2.96
CA ASP A 83 -6.61 -19.59 -3.49
C ASP A 83 -7.76 -20.52 -3.10
N ASN A 84 -8.21 -20.43 -1.84
CA ASN A 84 -9.28 -21.29 -1.31
C ASN A 84 -10.69 -20.88 -1.78
N ASN A 85 -10.92 -19.61 -2.14
CA ASN A 85 -12.23 -19.14 -2.59
C ASN A 85 -12.49 -19.40 -4.06
N ASN A 86 -11.47 -19.58 -4.89
CA ASN A 86 -11.64 -20.01 -6.28
C ASN A 86 -12.08 -21.48 -6.39
N GLU A 87 -11.89 -22.30 -5.35
CA GLU A 87 -12.32 -23.70 -5.33
C GLU A 87 -13.68 -23.94 -4.66
N LYS A 88 -14.20 -23.01 -3.83
CA LYS A 88 -15.49 -23.21 -3.12
C LYS A 88 -16.27 -21.92 -2.93
N LEU A 89 -17.07 -21.55 -3.92
CA LEU A 89 -18.18 -20.62 -3.76
C LEU A 89 -19.33 -21.34 -3.06
N SER A 90 -19.23 -21.64 -1.79
CA SER A 90 -20.39 -22.05 -0.97
C SER A 90 -20.20 -21.68 0.50
N ASN A 91 -21.03 -20.72 0.92
CA ASN A 91 -21.48 -20.49 2.29
C ASN A 91 -20.52 -20.83 3.43
N THR A 92 -19.94 -19.84 4.09
CA THR A 92 -19.97 -19.72 5.56
C THR A 92 -18.98 -18.69 6.10
N ASN A 93 -19.54 -17.78 6.89
CA ASN A 93 -18.98 -17.19 8.11
C ASN A 93 -17.90 -16.10 8.03
N THR A 94 -18.36 -14.87 8.14
CA THR A 94 -17.62 -13.66 8.55
C THR A 94 -16.81 -13.83 9.86
N ASN A 95 -17.14 -14.79 10.71
CA ASN A 95 -16.42 -15.08 11.96
C ASN A 95 -15.06 -15.78 11.74
N LYS A 96 -14.85 -16.47 10.61
CA LYS A 96 -13.56 -17.06 10.26
C LYS A 96 -12.53 -16.01 9.78
N LEU A 97 -13.00 -14.88 9.25
CA LEU A 97 -12.13 -13.80 8.80
C LEU A 97 -11.27 -13.22 9.94
N ASN A 98 -11.86 -13.02 11.12
CA ASN A 98 -11.17 -12.41 12.25
C ASN A 98 -10.15 -13.36 12.90
N GLN A 99 -10.37 -14.66 12.90
CA GLN A 99 -9.42 -15.66 13.40
C GLN A 99 -8.21 -15.84 12.48
N TRP A 100 -8.35 -15.50 11.23
CA TRP A 100 -7.34 -15.70 10.21
C TRP A 100 -6.20 -14.69 10.27
N PHE A 101 -6.49 -13.46 10.60
CA PHE A 101 -5.46 -12.41 10.68
C PHE A 101 -4.49 -12.58 11.85
N THR A 102 -4.73 -13.52 12.76
CA THR A 102 -3.92 -13.71 13.96
C THR A 102 -2.92 -14.87 13.89
N ASN A 103 -3.05 -15.84 12.96
CA ASN A 103 -2.34 -17.11 13.05
C ASN A 103 -1.68 -17.65 11.76
N ILE A 104 -1.34 -16.80 10.76
CA ILE A 104 -0.81 -17.33 9.49
C ILE A 104 0.69 -17.12 9.38
N GLU A 105 1.43 -18.23 9.51
CA GLU A 105 2.75 -18.40 8.89
C GLU A 105 2.52 -18.69 7.40
N CYS A 106 2.74 -17.68 6.55
CA CYS A 106 2.54 -17.82 5.11
C CYS A 106 3.83 -18.29 4.44
N SER A 107 3.79 -19.47 3.86
CA SER A 107 4.79 -19.89 2.87
C SER A 107 4.44 -19.29 1.49
N TRP A 108 5.44 -18.81 0.76
CA TRP A 108 5.28 -18.31 -0.60
C TRP A 108 4.89 -19.46 -1.54
N SER A 109 3.63 -19.66 -1.80
CA SER A 109 3.12 -20.57 -2.82
C SER A 109 2.59 -19.75 -4.00
N GLY A 110 3.08 -20.04 -5.14
CA GLY A 110 2.94 -19.53 -6.50
C GLY A 110 1.77 -18.72 -7.02
N THR A 111 0.83 -18.25 -6.24
CA THR A 111 -0.33 -17.49 -6.73
C THR A 111 -0.07 -16.00 -6.78
N THR A 112 -0.41 -15.39 -7.89
CA THR A 112 -0.24 -13.96 -8.18
C THR A 112 -1.57 -13.22 -8.16
N PHE A 113 -1.55 -11.93 -7.83
CA PHE A 113 -2.74 -11.09 -7.84
C PHE A 113 -2.92 -10.43 -9.20
N ASN A 114 -4.13 -10.49 -9.74
CA ASN A 114 -4.48 -9.70 -10.93
C ASN A 114 -4.89 -8.28 -10.51
N PHE A 115 -3.97 -7.34 -10.60
CA PHE A 115 -4.18 -5.93 -10.23
C PHE A 115 -5.07 -5.14 -11.20
N GLU A 116 -5.46 -5.72 -12.34
CA GLU A 116 -6.38 -5.09 -13.30
C GLU A 116 -7.85 -5.38 -12.99
N GLN A 117 -8.12 -6.43 -12.21
CA GLN A 117 -9.50 -6.78 -11.86
C GLN A 117 -10.10 -5.79 -10.85
N PRO A 118 -11.41 -5.52 -10.94
CA PRO A 118 -12.10 -4.78 -9.90
C PRO A 118 -12.12 -5.58 -8.60
N GLN A 119 -12.10 -4.86 -7.49
CA GLN A 119 -12.17 -5.42 -6.16
C GLN A 119 -13.32 -6.41 -6.02
N ASP A 120 -13.03 -7.61 -5.52
CA ASP A 120 -14.07 -8.51 -5.03
C ASP A 120 -14.66 -7.93 -3.73
N ARG A 121 -16.00 -7.84 -3.67
CA ARG A 121 -16.73 -7.30 -2.51
C ARG A 121 -16.49 -8.10 -1.21
N THR A 122 -16.03 -9.34 -1.33
CA THR A 122 -15.81 -10.22 -0.17
C THR A 122 -14.52 -9.92 0.58
N ILE A 123 -13.52 -9.30 -0.04
CA ILE A 123 -12.17 -9.17 0.54
C ILE A 123 -11.85 -7.73 0.97
N LEU A 124 -12.61 -6.74 0.53
CA LEU A 124 -12.42 -5.32 0.87
C LEU A 124 -11.02 -4.76 0.56
N ILE A 125 -10.27 -5.40 -0.35
CA ILE A 125 -8.94 -4.96 -0.77
C ILE A 125 -9.02 -4.29 -2.13
N ASP A 126 -8.65 -3.01 -2.20
CA ASP A 126 -8.60 -2.23 -3.43
C ASP A 126 -7.25 -2.41 -4.15
N LEU A 127 -7.14 -3.48 -4.94
CA LEU A 127 -5.92 -3.82 -5.67
C LEU A 127 -5.50 -2.73 -6.66
N ARG A 128 -6.45 -2.04 -7.31
CA ARG A 128 -6.14 -0.93 -8.22
C ARG A 128 -5.50 0.25 -7.50
N PHE A 129 -6.03 0.57 -6.33
CA PHE A 129 -5.42 1.60 -5.49
C PHE A 129 -4.01 1.19 -5.06
N ILE A 130 -3.84 -0.05 -4.61
CA ILE A 130 -2.53 -0.56 -4.16
C ILE A 130 -1.51 -0.50 -5.30
N LYS A 131 -1.86 -0.96 -6.51
CA LYS A 131 -0.99 -0.82 -7.69
C LYS A 131 -0.59 0.63 -7.93
N LYS A 132 -1.56 1.55 -7.97
CA LYS A 132 -1.32 2.98 -8.17
C LYS A 132 -0.39 3.54 -7.10
N PHE A 133 -0.61 3.19 -5.84
CA PHE A 133 0.20 3.62 -4.71
C PHE A 133 1.64 3.08 -4.80
N ILE A 134 1.82 1.80 -5.10
CA ILE A 134 3.15 1.18 -5.24
C ILE A 134 3.94 1.85 -6.37
N LEU A 135 3.33 2.05 -7.54
CA LEU A 135 3.99 2.74 -8.66
C LEU A 135 4.42 4.16 -8.29
N ARG A 136 3.59 4.89 -7.54
CA ARG A 136 3.93 6.22 -7.02
C ARG A 136 5.06 6.17 -6.00
N SER A 137 5.08 5.14 -5.14
CA SER A 137 6.15 4.91 -4.18
C SER A 137 7.49 4.62 -4.87
N LEU A 138 7.50 3.77 -5.90
CA LEU A 138 8.70 3.50 -6.70
C LEU A 138 9.24 4.78 -7.34
N HIS A 139 8.37 5.62 -7.89
CA HIS A 139 8.77 6.92 -8.44
C HIS A 139 9.38 7.84 -7.36
N SER A 140 8.78 7.90 -6.17
CA SER A 140 9.31 8.70 -5.05
C SER A 140 10.68 8.20 -4.59
N LEU A 141 10.89 6.88 -4.52
CA LEU A 141 12.17 6.27 -4.18
C LEU A 141 13.24 6.52 -5.26
N TYR A 142 12.84 6.50 -6.53
CA TYR A 142 13.73 6.85 -7.65
C TYR A 142 14.22 8.31 -7.54
N VAL A 143 13.29 9.26 -7.32
CA VAL A 143 13.62 10.69 -7.18
C VAL A 143 14.51 10.93 -5.95
N ALA A 144 14.29 10.16 -4.86
CA ALA A 144 15.10 10.23 -3.64
C ALA A 144 16.44 9.46 -3.75
N ALA A 145 16.74 8.83 -4.88
CA ALA A 145 17.92 7.99 -5.12
C ALA A 145 18.10 6.85 -4.09
N LYS A 146 16.98 6.25 -3.63
CA LYS A 146 16.97 5.15 -2.66
C LYS A 146 16.85 3.79 -3.38
N TRP A 147 17.88 3.43 -4.12
CA TRP A 147 17.89 2.29 -5.04
C TRP A 147 17.65 0.94 -4.37
N GLU A 148 18.22 0.71 -3.20
CA GLU A 148 18.05 -0.51 -2.43
C GLU A 148 16.59 -0.72 -2.03
N LYS A 149 15.94 0.33 -1.49
CA LYS A 149 14.53 0.30 -1.12
C LYS A 149 13.61 0.16 -2.33
N LEU A 150 13.96 0.81 -3.44
CA LEU A 150 13.25 0.69 -4.70
C LEU A 150 13.29 -0.77 -5.19
N GLY A 151 14.47 -1.38 -5.21
CA GLY A 151 14.65 -2.77 -5.60
C GLY A 151 13.85 -3.73 -4.71
N SER A 152 13.88 -3.53 -3.39
CA SER A 152 13.09 -4.32 -2.43
C SER A 152 11.59 -4.29 -2.76
N ILE A 153 11.00 -3.10 -2.93
CA ILE A 153 9.57 -2.96 -3.25
C ILE A 153 9.26 -3.56 -4.63
N ALA A 154 10.10 -3.30 -5.64
CA ALA A 154 9.87 -3.80 -6.99
C ALA A 154 9.88 -5.33 -7.04
N ILE A 155 10.82 -5.98 -6.37
CA ILE A 155 10.89 -7.46 -6.31
C ILE A 155 9.65 -8.03 -5.61
N LYS A 156 9.26 -7.47 -4.45
CA LYS A 156 8.07 -7.92 -3.71
C LYS A 156 6.80 -7.71 -4.52
N PHE A 157 6.65 -6.57 -5.17
CA PHE A 157 5.49 -6.28 -6.00
C PHE A 157 5.40 -7.21 -7.21
N ASN A 158 6.53 -7.43 -7.89
CA ASN A 158 6.57 -8.35 -9.03
C ASN A 158 6.24 -9.80 -8.63
N ALA A 159 6.68 -10.24 -7.46
CA ALA A 159 6.34 -11.57 -6.94
C ALA A 159 4.86 -11.75 -6.55
N LEU A 160 4.10 -10.67 -6.42
CA LEU A 160 2.67 -10.66 -6.13
C LEU A 160 1.81 -10.33 -7.36
N SER A 161 2.40 -9.82 -8.45
CA SER A 161 1.74 -9.48 -9.72
C SER A 161 2.13 -10.47 -10.81
N GLU A 162 1.21 -10.72 -11.72
CA GLU A 162 1.51 -11.44 -12.96
C GLU A 162 2.28 -10.55 -13.94
#